data_23c6b883e57f064925ce8021e7a9738b
#
_entry.id   23c6b883e57f064925ce8021e7a9738b
#
_cell.length_a   1.000
_cell.length_b   1.000
_cell.length_c   1.000
_cell.angle_alpha   90.00
_cell.angle_beta   90.00
_cell.angle_gamma   90.00
#
_symmetry.space_group_name_H-M   'P 1'
#
loop_
_entity.id
_entity.type
_entity.pdbx_description
1 polymer ?
#
loop_
_entity_poly.entity_id
_entity_poly.type
_entity_poly.pdbx_seq_one_letter_code
_entity_poly.pdbx_strand_id
1 'polypeptide(L)'
;MLMNAIETALVNSPPRRWLQHYEAHALVRLGGRTPGARVAEVGCGSGYGTKLILDQFGAARVDAVDLDPAMITRATRRLRRYAGRVLLAQGSATDLLAAFSGAGGGKDADYDAVFDFAIIHHIPNWRDAVAEVARVLKPGGRFFFDEVTATALARPTYRLLFDHPGQDRFTAGEFLAELPRHGLHVGDRWRTRVGGDYLLGVATKSEPTGGEQ
;
A
#
# COMPACT_ATOMS: atom_id res chain seq x y z
N MET A 1 -7.07 -3.25 -12.05
CA MET A 1 -6.98 -4.26 -13.14
C MET A 1 -6.48 -5.56 -12.54
N LEU A 2 -6.94 -6.74 -13.01
CA LEU A 2 -6.44 -8.02 -12.49
C LEU A 2 -5.12 -8.38 -13.17
N MET A 3 -4.16 -8.92 -12.42
CA MET A 3 -2.86 -9.39 -12.93
C MET A 3 -3.03 -10.60 -13.85
N ASN A 4 -2.21 -10.71 -14.89
CA ASN A 4 -2.14 -11.92 -15.72
C ASN A 4 -1.43 -13.08 -14.97
N ALA A 5 -1.47 -14.31 -15.54
CA ALA A 5 -0.92 -15.50 -14.89
C ALA A 5 0.61 -15.43 -14.68
N ILE A 6 1.35 -14.83 -15.62
CA ILE A 6 2.81 -14.68 -15.53
C ILE A 6 3.16 -13.69 -14.42
N GLU A 7 2.51 -12.55 -14.40
CA GLU A 7 2.66 -11.52 -13.38
C GLU A 7 2.32 -12.08 -12.00
N THR A 8 1.19 -12.79 -11.87
CA THR A 8 0.81 -13.49 -10.64
C THR A 8 1.90 -14.46 -10.16
N ALA A 9 2.53 -15.21 -11.06
CA ALA A 9 3.62 -16.13 -10.71
C ALA A 9 4.88 -15.37 -10.24
N LEU A 10 5.25 -14.29 -10.93
CA LEU A 10 6.42 -13.47 -10.60
C LEU A 10 6.25 -12.77 -9.24
N VAL A 11 5.11 -12.14 -9.00
CA VAL A 11 4.80 -11.44 -7.75
C VAL A 11 4.78 -12.40 -6.55
N ASN A 12 4.39 -13.65 -6.76
CA ASN A 12 4.39 -14.68 -5.71
C ASN A 12 5.69 -15.49 -5.62
N SER A 13 6.71 -15.18 -6.43
CA SER A 13 7.98 -15.90 -6.47
C SER A 13 8.84 -15.68 -5.21
N PRO A 14 9.74 -16.63 -4.85
CA PRO A 14 10.66 -16.44 -3.75
C PRO A 14 11.58 -15.21 -3.89
N PRO A 15 12.16 -14.89 -5.07
CA PRO A 15 12.95 -13.67 -5.25
C PRO A 15 12.15 -12.39 -4.95
N ARG A 16 10.87 -12.30 -5.39
CA ARG A 16 10.03 -11.13 -5.08
C ARG A 16 9.77 -10.97 -3.59
N ARG A 17 9.55 -12.07 -2.86
CA ARG A 17 9.38 -12.03 -1.40
C ARG A 17 10.63 -11.55 -0.69
N TRP A 18 11.81 -11.99 -1.13
CA TRP A 18 13.07 -11.52 -0.56
C TRP A 18 13.25 -10.02 -0.79
N LEU A 19 12.96 -9.54 -2.01
CA LEU A 19 12.99 -8.12 -2.33
C LEU A 19 11.99 -7.33 -1.46
N GLN A 20 10.75 -7.78 -1.33
CA GLN A 20 9.73 -7.13 -0.50
C GLN A 20 10.11 -7.08 0.98
N HIS A 21 10.82 -8.11 1.47
CA HIS A 21 11.38 -8.10 2.82
C HIS A 21 12.40 -6.97 3.00
N TYR A 22 13.28 -6.78 2.01
CA TYR A 22 14.25 -5.70 2.01
C TYR A 22 13.59 -4.30 1.89
N GLU A 23 12.57 -4.17 1.05
CA GLU A 23 11.75 -2.97 0.90
C GLU A 23 11.07 -2.59 2.21
N ALA A 24 10.44 -3.55 2.87
CA ALA A 24 9.85 -3.36 4.19
C ALA A 24 10.88 -2.89 5.24
N HIS A 25 12.10 -3.43 5.22
CA HIS A 25 13.20 -2.99 6.08
C HIS A 25 13.60 -1.53 5.79
N ALA A 26 13.61 -1.13 4.53
CA ALA A 26 13.89 0.25 4.14
C ALA A 26 12.78 1.21 4.62
N LEU A 27 11.52 0.80 4.50
CA LEU A 27 10.38 1.58 5.01
C LEU A 27 10.42 1.71 6.54
N VAL A 28 10.83 0.66 7.27
CA VAL A 28 11.07 0.76 8.73
C VAL A 28 12.15 1.80 9.04
N ARG A 29 13.22 1.89 8.25
CA ARG A 29 14.27 2.90 8.44
C ARG A 29 13.79 4.32 8.16
N LEU A 30 12.88 4.50 7.21
CA LEU A 30 12.33 5.80 6.82
C LEU A 30 11.26 6.31 7.80
N GLY A 31 10.38 5.44 8.25
CA GLY A 31 9.19 5.84 9.02
C GLY A 31 9.05 5.18 10.39
N GLY A 32 9.96 4.28 10.77
CA GLY A 32 9.86 3.54 12.02
C GLY A 32 8.86 2.38 11.98
N ARG A 33 8.75 1.69 13.10
CA ARG A 33 7.78 0.61 13.32
C ARG A 33 6.42 1.18 13.73
N THR A 34 5.41 0.31 13.73
CA THR A 34 4.02 0.64 14.12
C THR A 34 3.53 -0.29 15.25
N PRO A 35 4.26 -0.39 16.39
CA PRO A 35 3.91 -1.35 17.44
C PRO A 35 2.54 -1.02 18.01
N GLY A 36 1.69 -2.06 18.15
CA GLY A 36 0.35 -1.92 18.69
C GLY A 36 -0.68 -1.25 17.78
N ALA A 37 -0.28 -0.79 16.58
CA ALA A 37 -1.14 -0.04 15.68
C ALA A 37 -2.25 -0.91 15.05
N ARG A 38 -3.38 -0.26 14.74
CA ARG A 38 -4.37 -0.73 13.77
C ARG A 38 -4.01 -0.16 12.40
N VAL A 39 -3.87 -1.04 11.43
CA VAL A 39 -3.30 -0.72 10.12
C VAL A 39 -4.24 -1.16 9.00
N ALA A 40 -4.32 -0.40 7.91
CA ALA A 40 -4.87 -0.88 6.65
C ALA A 40 -3.74 -1.23 5.66
N GLU A 41 -3.97 -2.24 4.82
CA GLU A 41 -3.13 -2.54 3.66
C GLU A 41 -3.97 -2.51 2.39
N VAL A 42 -3.56 -1.70 1.41
CA VAL A 42 -4.20 -1.61 0.10
C VAL A 42 -3.49 -2.56 -0.87
N GLY A 43 -4.27 -3.44 -1.54
CA GLY A 43 -3.74 -4.41 -2.48
C GLY A 43 -2.86 -5.48 -1.84
N CYS A 44 -3.40 -6.23 -0.87
CA CYS A 44 -2.61 -7.19 -0.08
C CYS A 44 -2.07 -8.38 -0.88
N GLY A 45 -2.52 -8.58 -2.11
CA GLY A 45 -2.13 -9.72 -2.92
C GLY A 45 -2.30 -11.04 -2.18
N SER A 46 -1.28 -11.89 -2.22
CA SER A 46 -1.30 -13.17 -1.50
C SER A 46 -0.99 -13.06 0.01
N GLY A 47 -1.00 -11.86 0.60
CA GLY A 47 -0.83 -11.61 2.03
C GLY A 47 0.62 -11.64 2.53
N TYR A 48 1.62 -11.47 1.65
CA TYR A 48 2.99 -11.41 2.12
C TYR A 48 3.33 -10.07 2.75
N GLY A 49 2.83 -8.96 2.19
CA GLY A 49 2.91 -7.62 2.78
C GLY A 49 2.27 -7.59 4.17
N THR A 50 1.04 -8.09 4.30
CA THR A 50 0.33 -8.23 5.58
C THR A 50 1.18 -8.94 6.64
N LYS A 51 1.86 -10.05 6.24
CA LYS A 51 2.78 -10.76 7.13
C LYS A 51 3.94 -9.86 7.58
N LEU A 52 4.53 -9.08 6.68
CA LEU A 52 5.63 -8.17 7.01
C LEU A 52 5.18 -7.04 7.95
N ILE A 53 3.98 -6.51 7.74
CA ILE A 53 3.38 -5.50 8.62
C ILE A 53 3.25 -6.05 10.05
N LEU A 54 2.79 -7.28 10.21
CA LEU A 54 2.64 -7.92 11.52
C LEU A 54 4.00 -8.23 12.18
N ASP A 55 4.95 -8.80 11.42
CA ASP A 55 6.21 -9.32 11.95
C ASP A 55 7.28 -8.24 12.09
N GLN A 56 7.44 -7.37 11.10
CA GLN A 56 8.52 -6.37 11.09
C GLN A 56 8.08 -5.03 11.66
N PHE A 57 6.89 -4.56 11.30
CA PHE A 57 6.39 -3.28 11.80
C PHE A 57 5.73 -3.43 13.17
N GLY A 58 5.25 -4.61 13.54
CA GLY A 58 4.70 -4.91 14.85
C GLY A 58 3.25 -4.44 15.04
N ALA A 59 2.50 -4.25 13.96
CA ALA A 59 1.10 -3.88 14.04
C ALA A 59 0.30 -4.89 14.88
N ALA A 60 -0.66 -4.41 15.67
CA ALA A 60 -1.55 -5.28 16.44
C ALA A 60 -2.60 -5.95 15.54
N ARG A 61 -3.14 -5.19 14.60
CA ARG A 61 -4.19 -5.63 13.67
C ARG A 61 -3.97 -5.05 12.28
N VAL A 62 -4.26 -5.83 11.25
CA VAL A 62 -4.25 -5.41 9.84
C VAL A 62 -5.59 -5.71 9.21
N ASP A 63 -6.24 -4.69 8.67
CA ASP A 63 -7.39 -4.79 7.78
C ASP A 63 -6.86 -4.64 6.34
N ALA A 64 -6.93 -5.71 5.53
CA ALA A 64 -6.28 -5.76 4.23
C ALA A 64 -7.26 -6.04 3.09
N VAL A 65 -7.13 -5.30 2.00
CA VAL A 65 -8.04 -5.39 0.84
C VAL A 65 -7.29 -5.81 -0.41
N ASP A 66 -7.96 -6.59 -1.25
CA ASP A 66 -7.52 -6.86 -2.62
C ASP A 66 -8.73 -7.00 -3.55
N LEU A 67 -8.58 -6.58 -4.79
CA LEU A 67 -9.63 -6.67 -5.79
C LEU A 67 -9.84 -8.10 -6.29
N ASP A 68 -8.78 -8.93 -6.27
CA ASP A 68 -8.78 -10.31 -6.77
C ASP A 68 -9.18 -11.31 -5.68
N PRO A 69 -10.33 -11.99 -5.81
CA PRO A 69 -10.76 -12.99 -4.83
C PRO A 69 -9.80 -14.19 -4.74
N ALA A 70 -9.05 -14.48 -5.80
CA ALA A 70 -8.02 -15.53 -5.77
C ALA A 70 -6.85 -15.14 -4.87
N MET A 71 -6.49 -13.85 -4.82
CA MET A 71 -5.48 -13.32 -3.91
C MET A 71 -5.97 -13.37 -2.47
N ILE A 72 -7.20 -12.98 -2.19
CA ILE A 72 -7.82 -13.11 -0.86
C ILE A 72 -7.80 -14.56 -0.38
N THR A 73 -8.13 -15.51 -1.25
CA THR A 73 -8.06 -16.94 -0.92
C THR A 73 -6.63 -17.38 -0.54
N ARG A 74 -5.61 -16.92 -1.28
CA ARG A 74 -4.19 -17.21 -1.01
C ARG A 74 -3.73 -16.55 0.28
N ALA A 75 -4.11 -15.30 0.51
CA ALA A 75 -3.82 -14.53 1.73
C ALA A 75 -4.40 -15.24 2.96
N THR A 76 -5.66 -15.68 2.91
CA THR A 76 -6.33 -16.42 3.98
C THR A 76 -5.53 -17.66 4.38
N ARG A 77 -5.03 -18.44 3.41
CA ARG A 77 -4.21 -19.61 3.69
C ARG A 77 -2.86 -19.27 4.31
N ARG A 78 -2.20 -18.21 3.82
CA ARG A 78 -0.89 -17.76 4.33
C ARG A 78 -0.97 -17.22 5.73
N LEU A 79 -2.02 -16.47 6.03
CA LEU A 79 -2.17 -15.71 7.26
C LEU A 79 -2.92 -16.46 8.37
N ARG A 80 -3.20 -17.76 8.20
CA ARG A 80 -3.93 -18.59 9.19
C ARG A 80 -3.38 -18.47 10.62
N ARG A 81 -2.05 -18.39 10.77
CA ARG A 81 -1.42 -18.24 12.08
C ARG A 81 -1.66 -16.88 12.75
N TYR A 82 -2.15 -15.90 12.01
CA TYR A 82 -2.48 -14.56 12.49
C TYR A 82 -4.00 -14.35 12.66
N ALA A 83 -4.78 -15.45 12.73
CA ALA A 83 -6.21 -15.38 12.93
C ALA A 83 -6.55 -14.49 14.13
N GLY A 84 -7.60 -13.66 14.00
CA GLY A 84 -7.97 -12.65 15.00
C GLY A 84 -7.20 -11.32 14.92
N ARG A 85 -6.05 -11.28 14.21
CA ARG A 85 -5.28 -10.05 13.98
C ARG A 85 -5.38 -9.53 12.54
N VAL A 86 -5.97 -10.29 11.64
CA VAL A 86 -6.10 -9.95 10.24
C VAL A 86 -7.56 -10.05 9.81
N LEU A 87 -8.04 -8.98 9.20
CA LEU A 87 -9.28 -8.97 8.43
C LEU A 87 -8.90 -8.90 6.94
N LEU A 88 -9.42 -9.82 6.14
CA LEU A 88 -9.24 -9.82 4.69
C LEU A 88 -10.58 -9.54 4.03
N ALA A 89 -10.62 -8.59 3.10
CA ALA A 89 -11.81 -8.25 2.35
C ALA A 89 -11.52 -8.17 0.85
N GLN A 90 -12.46 -8.61 0.02
CA GLN A 90 -12.44 -8.29 -1.40
C GLN A 90 -13.03 -6.89 -1.61
N GLY A 91 -12.28 -6.01 -2.27
CA GLY A 91 -12.74 -4.65 -2.53
C GLY A 91 -11.71 -3.77 -3.21
N SER A 92 -12.09 -2.53 -3.46
CA SER A 92 -11.24 -1.53 -4.08
C SER A 92 -10.41 -0.76 -3.05
N ALA A 93 -9.17 -0.44 -3.41
CA ALA A 93 -8.33 0.50 -2.66
C ALA A 93 -8.86 1.95 -2.69
N THR A 94 -9.82 2.25 -3.58
CA THR A 94 -10.48 3.56 -3.68
C THR A 94 -11.77 3.65 -2.86
N ASP A 95 -12.17 2.57 -2.18
CA ASP A 95 -13.38 2.54 -1.32
C ASP A 95 -13.22 1.49 -0.21
N LEU A 96 -12.44 1.83 0.79
CA LEU A 96 -12.20 0.96 1.95
C LEU A 96 -13.42 0.85 2.87
N LEU A 97 -14.29 1.87 2.86
CA LEU A 97 -15.53 1.83 3.64
C LEU A 97 -16.45 0.72 3.13
N ALA A 98 -16.67 0.64 1.82
CA ALA A 98 -17.46 -0.43 1.23
C ALA A 98 -16.81 -1.81 1.44
N ALA A 99 -15.47 -1.90 1.26
CA ALA A 99 -14.74 -3.15 1.43
C ALA A 99 -14.86 -3.72 2.84
N PHE A 100 -14.84 -2.88 3.88
CA PHE A 100 -14.88 -3.30 5.29
C PHE A 100 -16.22 -3.04 6.00
N SER A 101 -17.29 -2.71 5.28
CA SER A 101 -18.59 -2.31 5.85
C SER A 101 -19.15 -3.32 6.84
N GLY A 102 -19.02 -4.62 6.57
CA GLY A 102 -19.48 -5.70 7.46
C GLY A 102 -18.61 -5.94 8.70
N ALA A 103 -17.42 -5.32 8.78
CA ALA A 103 -16.43 -5.59 9.83
C ALA A 103 -16.04 -4.34 10.65
N GLY A 104 -16.66 -3.19 10.37
CA GLY A 104 -16.46 -1.94 11.11
C GLY A 104 -15.11 -1.26 10.85
N GLY A 105 -14.45 -1.55 9.71
CA GLY A 105 -13.24 -0.87 9.24
C GLY A 105 -13.51 0.14 8.13
N GLY A 106 -12.46 0.81 7.65
CA GLY A 106 -12.52 1.72 6.51
C GLY A 106 -13.19 3.07 6.78
N LYS A 107 -13.49 3.40 8.03
CA LYS A 107 -14.08 4.68 8.41
C LYS A 107 -13.05 5.82 8.34
N ASP A 108 -13.53 7.05 8.42
CA ASP A 108 -12.67 8.21 8.53
C ASP A 108 -11.82 8.13 9.80
N ALA A 109 -10.54 8.51 9.68
CA ALA A 109 -9.60 8.55 10.80
C ALA A 109 -9.57 7.27 11.66
N ASP A 110 -9.59 6.08 11.01
CA ASP A 110 -9.70 4.77 11.67
C ASP A 110 -8.33 4.12 11.91
N TYR A 111 -7.33 4.40 11.05
CA TYR A 111 -6.06 3.71 11.04
C TYR A 111 -4.87 4.57 11.51
N ASP A 112 -3.98 3.97 12.30
CA ASP A 112 -2.72 4.57 12.74
C ASP A 112 -1.68 4.58 11.62
N ALA A 113 -1.79 3.63 10.67
CA ALA A 113 -0.97 3.58 9.46
C ALA A 113 -1.73 2.91 8.31
N VAL A 114 -1.34 3.25 7.08
CA VAL A 114 -1.75 2.56 5.85
C VAL A 114 -0.49 2.12 5.11
N PHE A 115 -0.53 0.94 4.52
CA PHE A 115 0.56 0.37 3.73
C PHE A 115 0.12 0.10 2.31
N ASP A 116 1.03 0.39 1.39
CA ASP A 116 0.99 0.05 -0.01
C ASP A 116 2.31 -0.63 -0.41
N PHE A 117 2.22 -1.83 -0.95
CA PHE A 117 3.36 -2.58 -1.46
C PHE A 117 3.20 -2.82 -2.96
N ALA A 118 3.41 -1.77 -3.75
CA ALA A 118 3.40 -1.79 -5.21
C ALA A 118 2.03 -2.18 -5.81
N ILE A 119 0.97 -1.46 -5.44
CA ILE A 119 -0.37 -1.68 -5.98
C ILE A 119 -1.00 -0.42 -6.60
N ILE A 120 -0.69 0.77 -6.11
CA ILE A 120 -1.36 2.00 -6.57
C ILE A 120 -1.09 2.25 -8.05
N HIS A 121 0.07 1.87 -8.58
CA HIS A 121 0.39 1.98 -10.01
C HIS A 121 -0.47 1.07 -10.93
N HIS A 122 -1.20 0.09 -10.37
CA HIS A 122 -2.20 -0.70 -11.09
C HIS A 122 -3.59 -0.06 -11.14
N ILE A 123 -3.79 1.05 -10.44
CA ILE A 123 -5.08 1.72 -10.32
C ILE A 123 -5.15 2.88 -11.32
N PRO A 124 -6.04 2.86 -12.34
CA PRO A 124 -6.11 3.94 -13.33
C PRO A 124 -6.41 5.31 -12.71
N ASN A 125 -7.26 5.35 -11.68
CA ASN A 125 -7.58 6.54 -10.89
C ASN A 125 -6.81 6.54 -9.56
N TRP A 126 -5.51 6.40 -9.61
CA TRP A 126 -4.64 6.26 -8.43
C TRP A 126 -4.75 7.43 -7.43
N ARG A 127 -5.12 8.62 -7.89
CA ARG A 127 -5.35 9.79 -7.01
C ARG A 127 -6.51 9.55 -6.04
N ASP A 128 -7.55 8.82 -6.47
CA ASP A 128 -8.66 8.45 -5.60
C ASP A 128 -8.19 7.46 -4.52
N ALA A 129 -7.26 6.55 -4.85
CA ALA A 129 -6.67 5.67 -3.85
C ALA A 129 -5.83 6.45 -2.82
N VAL A 130 -5.06 7.47 -3.25
CA VAL A 130 -4.33 8.35 -2.34
C VAL A 130 -5.28 9.16 -1.46
N ALA A 131 -6.38 9.68 -2.03
CA ALA A 131 -7.42 10.39 -1.27
C ALA A 131 -8.07 9.47 -0.22
N GLU A 132 -8.35 8.22 -0.58
CA GLU A 132 -8.93 7.23 0.32
C GLU A 132 -7.96 6.86 1.46
N VAL A 133 -6.67 6.66 1.14
CA VAL A 133 -5.61 6.48 2.16
C VAL A 133 -5.61 7.65 3.15
N ALA A 134 -5.64 8.88 2.64
CA ALA A 134 -5.66 10.05 3.50
C ALA A 134 -6.94 10.14 4.35
N ARG A 135 -8.10 9.78 3.79
CA ARG A 135 -9.38 9.80 4.50
C ARG A 135 -9.38 8.86 5.71
N VAL A 136 -8.90 7.63 5.53
CA VAL A 136 -8.94 6.60 6.58
C VAL A 136 -7.84 6.75 7.62
N LEU A 137 -6.76 7.47 7.34
CA LEU A 137 -5.70 7.75 8.30
C LEU A 137 -6.17 8.69 9.40
N LYS A 138 -5.80 8.39 10.63
CA LYS A 138 -5.88 9.34 11.76
C LYS A 138 -4.95 10.53 11.51
N PRO A 139 -5.25 11.71 12.09
CA PRO A 139 -4.26 12.77 12.22
C PRO A 139 -2.97 12.22 12.85
N GLY A 140 -1.80 12.62 12.32
CA GLY A 140 -0.50 12.06 12.70
C GLY A 140 -0.23 10.63 12.22
N GLY A 141 -1.21 9.97 11.62
CA GLY A 141 -1.08 8.63 11.03
C GLY A 141 -0.11 8.61 9.85
N ARG A 142 0.46 7.46 9.55
CA ARG A 142 1.52 7.31 8.53
C ARG A 142 1.08 6.48 7.34
N PHE A 143 1.39 6.96 6.15
CA PHE A 143 1.26 6.22 4.90
C PHE A 143 2.65 5.72 4.47
N PHE A 144 2.83 4.40 4.45
CA PHE A 144 4.01 3.71 3.95
C PHE A 144 3.74 3.26 2.52
N PHE A 145 4.56 3.68 1.58
CA PHE A 145 4.39 3.33 0.17
C PHE A 145 5.69 2.84 -0.46
N ASP A 146 5.56 1.84 -1.35
CA ASP A 146 6.62 1.30 -2.19
C ASP A 146 6.02 1.08 -3.58
N GLU A 147 6.39 1.95 -4.54
CA GLU A 147 5.70 2.03 -5.82
C GLU A 147 6.63 1.87 -7.03
N VAL A 148 6.03 1.34 -8.11
CA VAL A 148 6.66 1.24 -9.43
C VAL A 148 6.27 2.49 -10.22
N THR A 149 7.26 3.22 -10.72
CA THR A 149 7.03 4.48 -11.45
C THR A 149 6.80 4.27 -12.95
N ALA A 150 6.29 5.29 -13.62
CA ALA A 150 6.18 5.32 -15.08
C ALA A 150 7.53 5.07 -15.78
N THR A 151 8.66 5.40 -15.14
CA THR A 151 10.02 5.13 -15.67
C THR A 151 10.26 3.63 -15.82
N ALA A 152 9.94 2.83 -14.82
CA ALA A 152 10.05 1.36 -14.89
C ALA A 152 9.08 0.79 -15.94
N LEU A 153 7.81 1.23 -15.90
CA LEU A 153 6.76 0.74 -16.77
C LEU A 153 7.00 1.05 -18.26
N ALA A 154 7.85 2.03 -18.57
CA ALA A 154 8.27 2.35 -19.92
C ALA A 154 9.36 1.39 -20.46
N ARG A 155 10.04 0.62 -19.61
CA ARG A 155 11.11 -0.30 -20.02
C ARG A 155 10.55 -1.45 -20.87
N PRO A 156 11.26 -1.90 -21.92
CA PRO A 156 10.80 -3.01 -22.77
C PRO A 156 10.50 -4.29 -22.00
N THR A 157 11.29 -4.61 -20.99
CA THR A 157 11.11 -5.80 -20.12
C THR A 157 9.80 -5.76 -19.34
N TYR A 158 9.41 -4.59 -18.79
CA TYR A 158 8.15 -4.44 -18.11
C TYR A 158 6.96 -4.53 -19.06
N ARG A 159 7.06 -3.89 -20.24
CA ARG A 159 6.02 -3.93 -21.27
C ARG A 159 5.77 -5.33 -21.83
N LEU A 160 6.79 -6.19 -21.82
CA LEU A 160 6.68 -7.57 -22.34
C LEU A 160 6.09 -8.54 -21.31
N LEU A 161 6.41 -8.34 -20.02
CA LEU A 161 6.12 -9.32 -18.96
C LEU A 161 4.89 -8.97 -18.13
N PHE A 162 4.49 -7.70 -18.09
CA PHE A 162 3.46 -7.21 -17.19
C PHE A 162 2.36 -6.47 -17.94
N ASP A 163 1.13 -6.69 -17.49
CA ASP A 163 -0.06 -6.05 -18.07
C ASP A 163 -0.47 -4.88 -17.14
N HIS A 164 0.03 -3.68 -17.45
CA HIS A 164 -0.23 -2.48 -16.68
C HIS A 164 -1.15 -1.52 -17.42
N PRO A 165 -1.94 -0.69 -16.71
CA PRO A 165 -2.72 0.37 -17.36
C PRO A 165 -1.84 1.23 -18.26
N GLY A 166 -2.28 1.46 -19.49
CA GLY A 166 -1.58 2.33 -20.44
C GLY A 166 -1.72 3.81 -20.12
N GLN A 167 -2.71 4.15 -19.32
CA GLN A 167 -3.09 5.51 -18.97
C GLN A 167 -2.91 5.77 -17.46
N ASP A 168 -2.79 7.05 -17.10
CA ASP A 168 -2.72 7.54 -15.72
C ASP A 168 -1.57 6.96 -14.88
N ARG A 169 -0.43 6.73 -15.54
CA ARG A 169 0.83 6.35 -14.87
C ARG A 169 1.45 7.58 -14.22
N PHE A 170 2.14 7.39 -13.11
CA PHE A 170 2.81 8.48 -12.42
C PHE A 170 4.33 8.30 -12.40
N THR A 171 5.04 9.41 -12.46
CA THR A 171 6.45 9.54 -12.08
C THR A 171 6.57 9.67 -10.56
N ALA A 172 7.78 9.47 -10.03
CA ALA A 172 8.03 9.72 -8.60
C ALA A 172 7.65 11.16 -8.20
N GLY A 173 7.95 12.14 -9.05
CA GLY A 173 7.62 13.55 -8.80
C GLY A 173 6.12 13.82 -8.76
N GLU A 174 5.34 13.23 -9.69
CA GLU A 174 3.88 13.39 -9.71
C GLU A 174 3.23 12.75 -8.48
N PHE A 175 3.67 11.54 -8.09
CA PHE A 175 3.16 10.88 -6.89
C PHE A 175 3.45 11.70 -5.63
N LEU A 176 4.70 12.16 -5.46
CA LEU A 176 5.09 12.98 -4.31
C LEU A 176 4.38 14.34 -4.28
N ALA A 177 4.08 14.94 -5.44
CA ALA A 177 3.34 16.19 -5.54
C ALA A 177 1.84 16.05 -5.25
N GLU A 178 1.28 14.85 -5.40
CA GLU A 178 -0.12 14.58 -5.09
C GLU A 178 -0.37 14.47 -3.58
N LEU A 179 0.56 13.86 -2.83
CA LEU A 179 0.38 13.57 -1.40
C LEU A 179 -0.01 14.81 -0.57
N PRO A 180 0.65 15.98 -0.69
CA PRO A 180 0.27 17.17 0.08
C PRO A 180 -1.14 17.71 -0.20
N ARG A 181 -1.70 17.44 -1.40
CA ARG A 181 -3.08 17.83 -1.74
C ARG A 181 -4.12 17.14 -0.86
N HIS A 182 -3.75 16.02 -0.27
CA HIS A 182 -4.56 15.23 0.65
C HIS A 182 -4.08 15.34 2.11
N GLY A 183 -3.23 16.34 2.42
CA GLY A 183 -2.67 16.52 3.76
C GLY A 183 -1.65 15.46 4.18
N LEU A 184 -1.02 14.79 3.23
CA LEU A 184 0.03 13.79 3.47
C LEU A 184 1.41 14.41 3.20
N HIS A 185 2.23 14.56 4.24
CA HIS A 185 3.55 15.23 4.16
C HIS A 185 4.69 14.22 4.28
N VAL A 186 5.53 14.15 3.26
CA VAL A 186 6.65 13.19 3.16
C VAL A 186 7.93 13.75 3.76
N GLY A 187 8.22 15.06 3.54
CA GLY A 187 9.51 15.68 3.88
C GLY A 187 10.65 14.99 3.14
N ASP A 188 11.69 14.61 3.86
CA ASP A 188 12.88 13.90 3.36
C ASP A 188 12.78 12.35 3.49
N ARG A 189 11.64 11.83 3.93
CA ARG A 189 11.43 10.39 4.19
C ARG A 189 11.04 9.62 2.94
N TRP A 190 11.77 9.79 1.86
CA TRP A 190 11.57 9.03 0.62
C TRP A 190 12.90 8.75 -0.08
N ARG A 191 12.91 7.75 -0.95
CA ARG A 191 14.05 7.39 -1.81
C ARG A 191 13.53 6.83 -3.12
N THR A 192 14.29 7.07 -4.19
CA THR A 192 14.12 6.31 -5.45
C THR A 192 15.24 5.27 -5.57
N ARG A 193 14.98 4.24 -6.36
CA ARG A 193 15.92 3.15 -6.65
C ARG A 193 15.94 2.85 -8.15
N VAL A 194 17.03 2.20 -8.59
CA VAL A 194 17.23 1.74 -9.98
C VAL A 194 16.96 2.87 -10.98
N GLY A 195 17.58 4.05 -10.76
CA GLY A 195 17.43 5.19 -11.67
C GLY A 195 16.03 5.80 -11.73
N GLY A 196 15.25 5.68 -10.66
CA GLY A 196 13.88 6.22 -10.57
C GLY A 196 12.78 5.22 -10.90
N ASP A 197 13.10 3.94 -11.12
CA ASP A 197 12.09 2.90 -11.39
C ASP A 197 11.17 2.65 -10.21
N TYR A 198 11.69 2.76 -8.99
CA TYR A 198 10.98 2.50 -7.75
C TYR A 198 11.01 3.71 -6.84
N LEU A 199 9.93 3.94 -6.15
CA LEU A 199 9.75 5.01 -5.17
C LEU A 199 9.30 4.41 -3.84
N LEU A 200 10.10 4.59 -2.78
CA LEU A 200 9.74 4.21 -1.42
C LEU A 200 9.65 5.46 -0.55
N GLY A 201 8.66 5.50 0.34
CA GLY A 201 8.55 6.63 1.24
C GLY A 201 7.52 6.45 2.35
N VAL A 202 7.53 7.44 3.24
CA VAL A 202 6.57 7.52 4.35
C VAL A 202 6.06 8.94 4.48
N ALA A 203 4.75 9.10 4.30
CA ALA A 203 4.05 10.37 4.55
C ALA A 203 3.37 10.35 5.91
N THR A 204 3.22 11.51 6.53
CA THR A 204 2.42 11.69 7.76
C THR A 204 1.22 12.56 7.44
N LYS A 205 0.04 12.17 7.88
CA LYS A 205 -1.16 12.98 7.77
C LYS A 205 -1.09 14.17 8.71
N SER A 206 -1.43 15.37 8.21
CA SER A 206 -1.51 16.59 9.01
C SER A 206 -2.44 16.41 10.21
N GLU A 207 -2.06 17.03 11.32
CA GLU A 207 -3.01 17.30 12.39
C GLU A 207 -4.08 18.28 11.87
N PRO A 208 -5.32 18.20 12.38
CA PRO A 208 -6.30 19.25 12.11
C PRO A 208 -5.69 20.58 12.56
N THR A 209 -5.64 21.55 11.67
CA THR A 209 -5.33 22.93 12.09
C THR A 209 -6.38 23.31 13.12
N GLY A 210 -5.96 23.43 14.39
CA GLY A 210 -6.83 23.88 15.46
C GLY A 210 -7.44 25.21 15.02
N GLY A 211 -8.76 25.24 14.83
CA GLY A 211 -9.47 26.48 14.63
C GLY A 211 -9.21 27.35 15.85
N GLU A 212 -8.58 28.50 15.63
CA GLU A 212 -8.61 29.58 16.61
C GLU A 212 -10.08 29.85 16.94
N GLN A 213 -10.43 29.59 18.20
CA GLN A 213 -11.71 30.01 18.78
C GLN A 213 -11.62 31.50 19.13
#